data_dee8d19a817c5ead6116d3d1ee6fe282
#
_entry.id   dee8d19a817c5ead6116d3d1ee6fe282
#
_cell.length_a   1.000
_cell.length_b   1.000
_cell.length_c   1.000
_cell.angle_alpha   90.00
_cell.angle_beta   90.00
_cell.angle_gamma   90.00
#
_symmetry.space_group_name_H-M   'P 1'
#
loop_
_entity.id
_entity.type
_entity.pdbx_description
1 polymer ?
#
loop_
_entity_poly.entity_id
_entity_poly.type
_entity_poly.pdbx_seq_one_letter_code
_entity_poly.pdbx_strand_id
1 'polypeptide(L)'
;MSAPDLPKLGLSILGGGVTGAMYSVGVLAALEEQLEDFRASELDAYVGAGTGAVLAVGLAGGLTAQRLYRALLNPADDLFPMKRHHLLRLERRELRRAFGATVAATKKLFGSVRKHPLDVDLWHEVDRFFDALPAGVLTMDGFEQFLASVVDRRGIPATLDAFERPVRLMANDLDAGTRVVLGEAPHEHTSVARAMVASCAAPVLFAPVELDGRDYIGSNAGEMGHVDVAAQLGCAHVLVLNPQVPIRVGPDSSRVQRLRQRGLLWVYSQSWRIVTESRLLQGLERFAKAHPEVALHLIEPERDDTTMFTHSPMNFAARREILEDAYRRTTLALRNPQHPLRAALEAAGRQVRESQGDAG
;
A
#
# COMPACT_ATOMS: atom_id res chain seq x y z
N MET A 1 -16.67 -29.49 -24.76
CA MET A 1 -15.33 -29.43 -24.15
C MET A 1 -15.36 -28.26 -23.21
N SER A 2 -15.30 -28.48 -21.88
CA SER A 2 -15.11 -27.40 -20.92
C SER A 2 -13.77 -26.73 -21.20
N ALA A 3 -13.72 -25.40 -21.15
CA ALA A 3 -12.46 -24.66 -21.23
C ALA A 3 -11.48 -25.26 -20.19
N PRO A 4 -10.18 -25.37 -20.52
CA PRO A 4 -9.21 -25.85 -19.56
C PRO A 4 -9.27 -24.96 -18.31
N ASP A 5 -9.37 -25.59 -17.15
CA ASP A 5 -9.28 -24.87 -15.87
C ASP A 5 -7.96 -24.11 -15.83
N LEU A 6 -8.02 -22.79 -15.97
CA LEU A 6 -6.84 -21.95 -15.86
C LEU A 6 -6.29 -22.05 -14.44
N PRO A 7 -4.96 -22.05 -14.26
CA PRO A 7 -4.37 -22.05 -12.94
C PRO A 7 -4.81 -20.81 -12.16
N LYS A 8 -5.11 -20.99 -10.87
CA LYS A 8 -5.57 -19.92 -9.99
C LYS A 8 -4.57 -18.78 -9.95
N LEU A 9 -5.06 -17.56 -10.14
CA LEU A 9 -4.30 -16.34 -10.18
C LEU A 9 -4.65 -15.44 -8.98
N GLY A 10 -3.69 -15.24 -8.09
CA GLY A 10 -3.78 -14.33 -6.96
C GLY A 10 -3.20 -12.95 -7.27
N LEU A 11 -3.68 -11.95 -6.54
CA LEU A 11 -3.20 -10.57 -6.63
C LEU A 11 -2.73 -10.10 -5.26
N SER A 12 -1.45 -9.77 -5.13
CA SER A 12 -0.87 -9.11 -3.96
C SER A 12 -0.59 -7.64 -4.28
N ILE A 13 -1.27 -6.72 -3.60
CA ILE A 13 -1.12 -5.28 -3.79
C ILE A 13 -0.44 -4.70 -2.55
N LEU A 14 0.76 -4.18 -2.74
CA LEU A 14 1.54 -3.61 -1.65
C LEU A 14 1.19 -2.14 -1.42
N GLY A 15 1.55 -1.63 -0.24
CA GLY A 15 1.32 -0.24 0.12
C GLY A 15 2.15 0.74 -0.73
N GLY A 16 1.93 2.02 -0.53
CA GLY A 16 2.65 3.08 -1.25
C GLY A 16 2.02 4.45 -1.04
N GLY A 17 1.11 4.55 -0.07
CA GLY A 17 0.31 5.74 0.15
C GLY A 17 -0.64 6.00 -1.01
N VAL A 18 -1.14 7.22 -1.11
CA VAL A 18 -2.09 7.62 -2.16
C VAL A 18 -1.47 7.48 -3.55
N THR A 19 -0.21 7.89 -3.71
CA THR A 19 0.48 7.80 -5.02
C THR A 19 0.71 6.35 -5.45
N GLY A 20 1.02 5.45 -4.50
CA GLY A 20 1.14 4.02 -4.79
C GLY A 20 -0.18 3.38 -5.21
N ALA A 21 -1.30 3.77 -4.58
CA ALA A 21 -2.62 3.32 -5.01
C ALA A 21 -2.95 3.78 -6.44
N MET A 22 -2.61 5.03 -6.79
CA MET A 22 -2.81 5.55 -8.15
C MET A 22 -2.00 4.76 -9.19
N TYR A 23 -0.72 4.49 -8.88
CA TYR A 23 0.11 3.64 -9.72
C TYR A 23 -0.53 2.26 -9.94
N SER A 24 -0.91 1.58 -8.86
CA SER A 24 -1.52 0.24 -8.95
C SER A 24 -2.82 0.23 -9.76
N VAL A 25 -3.67 1.26 -9.61
CA VAL A 25 -4.90 1.38 -10.43
C VAL A 25 -4.56 1.61 -11.91
N GLY A 26 -3.57 2.45 -12.22
CA GLY A 26 -3.12 2.67 -13.60
C GLY A 26 -2.61 1.38 -14.25
N VAL A 27 -1.78 0.61 -13.54
CA VAL A 27 -1.29 -0.70 -13.98
C VAL A 27 -2.45 -1.67 -14.23
N LEU A 28 -3.33 -1.87 -13.24
CA LEU A 28 -4.44 -2.81 -13.34
C LEU A 28 -5.43 -2.43 -14.46
N ALA A 29 -5.68 -1.14 -14.65
CA ALA A 29 -6.54 -0.66 -15.74
C ALA A 29 -5.92 -0.97 -17.12
N ALA A 30 -4.60 -0.81 -17.27
CA ALA A 30 -3.91 -1.19 -18.51
C ALA A 30 -3.95 -2.71 -18.73
N LEU A 31 -3.77 -3.53 -17.68
CA LEU A 31 -3.91 -4.98 -17.78
C LEU A 31 -5.32 -5.39 -18.24
N GLU A 32 -6.39 -4.81 -17.64
CA GLU A 32 -7.78 -5.09 -18.05
C GLU A 32 -8.07 -4.73 -19.51
N GLU A 33 -7.40 -3.69 -20.03
CA GLU A 33 -7.61 -3.27 -21.42
C GLU A 33 -6.80 -4.09 -22.41
N GLN A 34 -5.55 -4.38 -22.09
CA GLN A 34 -4.62 -4.99 -23.04
C GLN A 34 -4.66 -6.52 -23.03
N LEU A 35 -5.19 -7.17 -21.98
CA LEU A 35 -5.28 -8.63 -21.90
C LEU A 35 -6.68 -9.13 -22.28
N GLU A 36 -6.71 -10.28 -22.96
CA GLU A 36 -7.95 -11.04 -23.16
C GLU A 36 -8.34 -11.72 -21.85
N ASP A 37 -9.63 -11.76 -21.57
CA ASP A 37 -10.21 -12.49 -20.43
C ASP A 37 -9.55 -12.18 -19.06
N PHE A 38 -9.00 -10.97 -18.89
CA PHE A 38 -8.47 -10.50 -17.62
C PHE A 38 -9.40 -9.43 -17.02
N ARG A 39 -9.86 -9.71 -15.80
CA ARG A 39 -10.59 -8.76 -14.94
C ARG A 39 -9.94 -8.77 -13.56
N ALA A 40 -9.42 -7.64 -13.15
CA ALA A 40 -8.80 -7.52 -11.83
C ALA A 40 -9.80 -7.77 -10.68
N SER A 41 -11.10 -7.65 -10.93
CA SER A 41 -12.17 -7.96 -9.99
C SER A 41 -12.60 -9.42 -9.96
N GLU A 42 -12.04 -10.28 -10.83
CA GLU A 42 -12.44 -11.68 -10.97
C GLU A 42 -11.30 -12.66 -10.68
N LEU A 43 -10.25 -12.21 -9.99
CA LEU A 43 -9.12 -13.06 -9.61
C LEU A 43 -9.47 -13.97 -8.44
N ASP A 44 -8.71 -15.05 -8.27
CA ASP A 44 -9.05 -16.12 -7.32
C ASP A 44 -8.79 -15.77 -5.86
N ALA A 45 -7.85 -14.85 -5.59
CA ALA A 45 -7.53 -14.38 -4.26
C ALA A 45 -6.93 -12.97 -4.27
N TYR A 46 -7.17 -12.22 -3.20
CA TYR A 46 -6.68 -10.86 -3.02
C TYR A 46 -5.94 -10.72 -1.71
N VAL A 47 -4.71 -10.24 -1.78
CA VAL A 47 -3.88 -9.90 -0.63
C VAL A 47 -3.54 -8.43 -0.71
N GLY A 48 -3.83 -7.67 0.33
CA GLY A 48 -3.62 -6.23 0.35
C GLY A 48 -2.83 -5.75 1.55
N ALA A 49 -1.85 -4.88 1.33
CA ALA A 49 -1.11 -4.21 2.39
C ALA A 49 -1.14 -2.69 2.22
N GLY A 50 -1.28 -1.95 3.30
CA GLY A 50 -1.39 -0.49 3.25
C GLY A 50 -2.56 -0.04 2.35
N THR A 51 -2.31 0.92 1.46
CA THR A 51 -3.32 1.36 0.49
C THR A 51 -3.71 0.28 -0.53
N GLY A 52 -2.88 -0.76 -0.70
CA GLY A 52 -3.22 -1.95 -1.46
C GLY A 52 -4.39 -2.73 -0.83
N ALA A 53 -4.57 -2.64 0.49
CA ALA A 53 -5.73 -3.24 1.17
C ALA A 53 -7.06 -2.64 0.69
N VAL A 54 -7.10 -1.33 0.48
CA VAL A 54 -8.30 -0.64 -0.03
C VAL A 54 -8.62 -1.08 -1.47
N LEU A 55 -7.58 -1.25 -2.29
CA LEU A 55 -7.74 -1.73 -3.65
C LEU A 55 -8.18 -3.20 -3.70
N ALA A 56 -7.55 -4.06 -2.89
CA ALA A 56 -7.91 -5.47 -2.80
C ALA A 56 -9.39 -5.67 -2.43
N VAL A 57 -9.88 -4.94 -1.42
CA VAL A 57 -11.29 -4.94 -1.03
C VAL A 57 -12.19 -4.42 -2.15
N GLY A 58 -11.84 -3.32 -2.78
CA GLY A 58 -12.63 -2.75 -3.87
C GLY A 58 -12.77 -3.71 -5.05
N LEU A 59 -11.66 -4.33 -5.47
CA LEU A 59 -11.62 -5.29 -6.56
C LEU A 59 -12.40 -6.56 -6.22
N ALA A 60 -12.14 -7.16 -5.06
CA ALA A 60 -12.86 -8.35 -4.60
C ALA A 60 -14.37 -8.08 -4.41
N GLY A 61 -14.74 -6.84 -4.10
CA GLY A 61 -16.12 -6.36 -4.04
C GLY A 61 -16.74 -6.04 -5.40
N GLY A 62 -16.08 -6.40 -6.51
CA GLY A 62 -16.61 -6.28 -7.87
C GLY A 62 -16.32 -4.95 -8.58
N LEU A 63 -15.53 -4.05 -7.99
CA LEU A 63 -15.11 -2.83 -8.69
C LEU A 63 -14.02 -3.15 -9.70
N THR A 64 -14.25 -2.90 -10.99
CA THR A 64 -13.23 -3.10 -12.02
C THR A 64 -12.12 -2.05 -11.93
N ALA A 65 -10.90 -2.39 -12.34
CA ALA A 65 -9.79 -1.45 -12.36
C ALA A 65 -10.07 -0.28 -13.31
N GLN A 66 -10.74 -0.51 -14.43
CA GLN A 66 -11.19 0.53 -15.35
C GLN A 66 -12.19 1.50 -14.70
N ARG A 67 -13.10 1.00 -13.86
CA ARG A 67 -14.05 1.87 -13.13
C ARG A 67 -13.34 2.72 -12.08
N LEU A 68 -12.39 2.12 -11.34
CA LEU A 68 -11.55 2.84 -10.39
C LEU A 68 -10.70 3.92 -11.09
N TYR A 69 -10.08 3.58 -12.22
CA TYR A 69 -9.27 4.50 -13.02
C TYR A 69 -10.07 5.75 -13.45
N ARG A 70 -11.26 5.54 -14.03
CA ARG A 70 -12.13 6.64 -14.46
C ARG A 70 -12.59 7.51 -13.29
N ALA A 71 -12.95 6.89 -12.18
CA ALA A 71 -13.39 7.60 -10.98
C ALA A 71 -12.29 8.50 -10.40
N LEU A 72 -11.06 8.01 -10.39
CA LEU A 72 -9.93 8.76 -9.86
C LEU A 72 -9.46 9.88 -10.80
N LEU A 73 -9.68 9.74 -12.10
CA LEU A 73 -9.42 10.82 -13.07
C LEU A 73 -10.45 11.94 -12.97
N ASN A 74 -11.71 11.64 -12.67
CA ASN A 74 -12.78 12.62 -12.61
C ASN A 74 -13.07 13.05 -11.16
N PRO A 75 -12.76 14.29 -10.76
CA PRO A 75 -13.01 14.78 -9.40
C PRO A 75 -14.48 14.83 -9.00
N ALA A 76 -15.41 14.83 -9.98
CA ALA A 76 -16.84 14.86 -9.76
C ALA A 76 -17.48 13.47 -9.67
N ASP A 77 -16.67 12.40 -9.84
CA ASP A 77 -17.17 11.03 -9.75
C ASP A 77 -17.57 10.67 -8.31
N ASP A 78 -18.69 10.00 -8.16
CA ASP A 78 -19.29 9.64 -6.88
C ASP A 78 -18.80 8.28 -6.33
N LEU A 79 -17.97 7.56 -7.09
CA LEU A 79 -17.45 6.25 -6.65
C LEU A 79 -16.63 6.38 -5.38
N PHE A 80 -15.66 7.29 -5.40
CA PHE A 80 -14.73 7.48 -4.32
C PHE A 80 -14.51 8.98 -4.02
N PRO A 81 -15.54 9.68 -3.49
CA PRO A 81 -15.49 11.12 -3.27
C PRO A 81 -14.62 11.50 -2.06
N MET A 82 -13.36 11.10 -2.10
CA MET A 82 -12.40 11.33 -1.01
C MET A 82 -12.02 12.81 -0.91
N LYS A 83 -12.17 13.37 0.28
CA LYS A 83 -11.75 14.73 0.62
C LYS A 83 -10.59 14.72 1.60
N ARG A 84 -9.79 15.77 1.60
CA ARG A 84 -8.61 15.90 2.48
C ARG A 84 -8.91 15.66 3.95
N HIS A 85 -10.06 16.07 4.45
CA HIS A 85 -10.43 15.89 5.86
C HIS A 85 -10.74 14.45 6.25
N HIS A 86 -10.91 13.54 5.30
CA HIS A 86 -11.03 12.11 5.60
C HIS A 86 -9.68 11.51 6.04
N LEU A 87 -8.56 11.98 5.50
CA LEU A 87 -7.21 11.51 5.82
C LEU A 87 -6.48 12.39 6.84
N LEU A 88 -6.72 13.71 6.81
CA LEU A 88 -5.96 14.68 7.58
C LEU A 88 -6.74 15.14 8.83
N ARG A 89 -7.05 14.21 9.72
CA ARG A 89 -7.58 14.50 11.05
C ARG A 89 -6.50 14.34 12.09
N LEU A 90 -6.32 15.37 12.91
CA LEU A 90 -5.36 15.33 14.02
C LEU A 90 -5.86 14.40 15.12
N GLU A 91 -4.99 13.53 15.60
CA GLU A 91 -5.23 12.69 16.77
C GLU A 91 -5.17 13.53 18.06
N ARG A 92 -6.34 14.03 18.46
CA ARG A 92 -6.44 14.98 19.58
C ARG A 92 -6.07 14.37 20.94
N ARG A 93 -6.31 13.07 21.14
CA ARG A 93 -6.00 12.38 22.40
C ARG A 93 -4.50 12.24 22.56
N GLU A 94 -3.83 11.74 21.52
CA GLU A 94 -2.37 11.59 21.51
C GLU A 94 -1.67 12.96 21.56
N LEU A 95 -2.14 13.95 20.82
CA LEU A 95 -1.59 15.30 20.86
C LEU A 95 -1.74 15.96 22.24
N ARG A 96 -2.86 15.77 22.95
CA ARG A 96 -3.03 16.28 24.32
C ARG A 96 -2.08 15.58 25.30
N ARG A 97 -1.95 14.25 25.18
CA ARG A 97 -1.02 13.45 26.00
C ARG A 97 0.41 13.90 25.75
N ALA A 98 0.82 13.95 24.48
CA ALA A 98 2.15 14.38 24.08
C ALA A 98 2.45 15.82 24.44
N PHE A 99 1.52 16.77 24.23
CA PHE A 99 1.71 18.16 24.61
C PHE A 99 1.91 18.31 26.12
N GLY A 100 1.08 17.65 26.95
CA GLY A 100 1.22 17.65 28.40
C GLY A 100 2.56 17.08 28.85
N ALA A 101 2.96 15.93 28.30
CA ALA A 101 4.23 15.29 28.61
C ALA A 101 5.44 16.10 28.11
N THR A 102 5.38 16.63 26.88
CA THR A 102 6.45 17.46 26.30
C THR A 102 6.64 18.77 27.09
N VAL A 103 5.55 19.45 27.47
CA VAL A 103 5.63 20.65 28.30
C VAL A 103 6.22 20.34 29.69
N ALA A 104 5.84 19.22 30.30
CA ALA A 104 6.39 18.78 31.57
C ALA A 104 7.88 18.42 31.46
N ALA A 105 8.27 17.67 30.44
CA ALA A 105 9.66 17.30 30.13
C ALA A 105 10.52 18.54 29.86
N THR A 106 10.03 19.47 29.04
CA THR A 106 10.74 20.73 28.72
C THR A 106 10.93 21.61 29.95
N LYS A 107 9.89 21.78 30.78
CA LYS A 107 10.01 22.52 32.05
C LYS A 107 11.02 21.89 32.98
N LYS A 108 11.03 20.56 33.07
CA LYS A 108 11.95 19.82 33.94
C LYS A 108 13.37 19.91 33.43
N LEU A 109 13.60 19.78 32.11
CA LEU A 109 14.90 19.94 31.44
C LEU A 109 15.47 21.35 31.72
N PHE A 110 14.69 22.42 31.48
CA PHE A 110 15.14 23.80 31.80
C PHE A 110 15.40 24.01 33.29
N GLY A 111 14.58 23.41 34.15
CA GLY A 111 14.79 23.47 35.62
C GLY A 111 16.06 22.75 36.07
N SER A 112 16.36 21.59 35.51
CA SER A 112 17.57 20.81 35.83
C SER A 112 18.84 21.47 35.30
N VAL A 113 18.83 21.92 34.02
CA VAL A 113 19.97 22.63 33.42
C VAL A 113 20.31 23.91 34.22
N ARG A 114 19.29 24.61 34.73
CA ARG A 114 19.50 25.83 35.51
C ARG A 114 20.07 25.58 36.93
N LYS A 115 19.72 24.43 37.55
CA LYS A 115 20.13 24.09 38.92
C LYS A 115 21.46 23.34 38.99
N HIS A 116 21.73 22.45 38.02
CA HIS A 116 22.89 21.56 38.01
C HIS A 116 23.43 21.39 36.59
N PRO A 117 24.11 22.42 36.02
CA PRO A 117 24.51 22.40 34.61
C PRO A 117 25.56 21.32 34.26
N LEU A 118 26.23 20.73 35.25
CA LEU A 118 27.28 19.71 35.04
C LEU A 118 26.84 18.28 35.36
N ASP A 119 25.68 18.09 36.01
CA ASP A 119 25.18 16.76 36.47
C ASP A 119 23.91 16.30 35.74
N VAL A 120 23.49 16.98 34.68
CA VAL A 120 22.30 16.59 33.93
C VAL A 120 22.66 15.41 33.03
N ASP A 121 22.09 14.25 33.30
CA ASP A 121 22.08 13.15 32.38
C ASP A 121 21.20 13.52 31.15
N LEU A 122 21.83 14.25 30.23
CA LEU A 122 21.19 14.80 29.04
C LEU A 122 20.52 13.69 28.22
N TRP A 123 21.07 12.48 28.23
CA TRP A 123 20.52 11.34 27.51
C TRP A 123 19.18 10.89 28.10
N HIS A 124 19.05 10.86 29.40
CA HIS A 124 17.81 10.50 30.09
C HIS A 124 16.66 11.48 29.79
N GLU A 125 16.99 12.78 29.65
CA GLU A 125 15.98 13.79 29.29
C GLU A 125 15.65 13.77 27.80
N VAL A 126 16.59 13.38 26.93
CA VAL A 126 16.35 13.13 25.49
C VAL A 126 15.43 11.92 25.31
N ASP A 127 15.68 10.82 26.04
CA ASP A 127 14.81 9.64 25.99
C ASP A 127 13.39 9.98 26.43
N ARG A 128 13.22 10.71 27.51
CA ARG A 128 11.90 11.19 27.96
C ARG A 128 11.20 12.09 26.96
N PHE A 129 11.96 12.89 26.21
CA PHE A 129 11.37 13.69 25.13
C PHE A 129 10.83 12.80 24.02
N PHE A 130 11.57 11.76 23.60
CA PHE A 130 11.10 10.81 22.59
C PHE A 130 9.90 10.00 23.09
N ASP A 131 9.90 9.56 24.35
CA ASP A 131 8.76 8.87 24.99
C ASP A 131 7.51 9.75 25.08
N ALA A 132 7.69 11.07 25.11
CA ALA A 132 6.59 12.03 25.15
C ALA A 132 5.98 12.33 23.77
N LEU A 133 6.62 11.89 22.66
CA LEU A 133 6.08 12.10 21.33
C LEU A 133 4.82 11.23 21.11
N PRO A 134 3.84 11.71 20.34
CA PRO A 134 2.65 10.92 20.06
C PRO A 134 3.02 9.71 19.18
N ALA A 135 2.32 8.60 19.38
CA ALA A 135 2.47 7.39 18.56
C ALA A 135 2.15 7.63 17.06
N GLY A 136 1.38 8.68 16.77
CA GLY A 136 1.07 9.16 15.43
C GLY A 136 0.44 10.55 15.48
N VAL A 137 0.59 11.31 14.42
CA VAL A 137 0.10 12.70 14.34
C VAL A 137 -1.37 12.76 13.91
N LEU A 138 -1.79 11.82 13.07
CA LEU A 138 -3.11 11.75 12.44
C LEU A 138 -3.88 10.52 12.94
N THR A 139 -5.22 10.62 13.00
CA THR A 139 -6.11 9.47 13.23
C THR A 139 -6.66 8.93 11.92
N MET A 140 -6.94 7.63 11.90
CA MET A 140 -7.61 6.95 10.79
C MET A 140 -9.14 6.98 10.88
N ASP A 141 -9.76 7.50 11.95
CA ASP A 141 -11.22 7.47 12.18
C ASP A 141 -12.03 8.10 11.03
N GLY A 142 -11.54 9.22 10.49
CA GLY A 142 -12.21 9.88 9.37
C GLY A 142 -12.16 9.05 8.09
N PHE A 143 -11.06 8.33 7.89
CA PHE A 143 -10.88 7.45 6.76
C PHE A 143 -11.70 6.17 6.91
N GLU A 144 -11.76 5.61 8.10
CA GLU A 144 -12.63 4.47 8.42
C GLU A 144 -14.10 4.78 8.13
N GLN A 145 -14.63 5.90 8.64
CA GLN A 145 -16.00 6.33 8.38
C GLN A 145 -16.26 6.51 6.88
N PHE A 146 -15.32 7.09 6.17
CA PHE A 146 -15.41 7.24 4.73
C PHE A 146 -15.45 5.88 4.02
N LEU A 147 -14.52 4.95 4.34
CA LEU A 147 -14.47 3.61 3.76
C LEU A 147 -15.74 2.80 4.08
N ALA A 148 -16.22 2.85 5.32
CA ALA A 148 -17.47 2.20 5.71
C ALA A 148 -18.64 2.71 4.86
N SER A 149 -18.71 4.02 4.61
CA SER A 149 -19.75 4.59 3.73
C SER A 149 -19.62 4.16 2.27
N VAL A 150 -18.40 3.89 1.78
CA VAL A 150 -18.18 3.36 0.42
C VAL A 150 -18.58 1.89 0.36
N VAL A 151 -18.18 1.09 1.34
CA VAL A 151 -18.53 -0.33 1.48
C VAL A 151 -20.07 -0.49 1.44
N ASP A 152 -20.78 0.25 2.27
CA ASP A 152 -22.25 0.21 2.33
C ASP A 152 -22.91 0.64 1.01
N ARG A 153 -22.55 1.80 0.48
CA ARG A 153 -23.13 2.32 -0.78
C ARG A 153 -22.89 1.45 -2.00
N ARG A 154 -21.81 0.66 -2.01
CA ARG A 154 -21.44 -0.20 -3.16
C ARG A 154 -21.83 -1.65 -2.96
N GLY A 155 -22.46 -1.99 -1.84
CA GLY A 155 -22.85 -3.36 -1.54
C GLY A 155 -21.64 -4.31 -1.39
N ILE A 156 -20.47 -3.77 -1.02
CA ILE A 156 -19.29 -4.56 -0.71
C ILE A 156 -19.54 -5.29 0.62
N PRO A 157 -19.11 -6.55 0.77
CA PRO A 157 -19.26 -7.27 2.03
C PRO A 157 -18.71 -6.49 3.23
N ALA A 158 -19.42 -6.52 4.36
CA ALA A 158 -19.07 -5.75 5.55
C ALA A 158 -17.96 -6.39 6.38
N THR A 159 -17.76 -7.71 6.26
CA THR A 159 -16.73 -8.51 6.96
C THR A 159 -15.88 -9.29 5.97
N LEU A 160 -14.65 -9.65 6.36
CA LEU A 160 -13.68 -10.28 5.47
C LEU A 160 -14.05 -11.71 5.06
N ASP A 161 -14.78 -12.42 5.89
CA ASP A 161 -15.29 -13.78 5.63
C ASP A 161 -16.49 -13.82 4.68
N ALA A 162 -17.14 -12.68 4.47
CA ALA A 162 -18.33 -12.60 3.61
C ALA A 162 -18.03 -12.45 2.11
N PHE A 163 -16.76 -12.34 1.72
CA PHE A 163 -16.38 -12.27 0.31
C PHE A 163 -16.46 -13.64 -0.37
N GLU A 164 -16.97 -13.69 -1.57
CA GLU A 164 -16.98 -14.90 -2.41
C GLU A 164 -15.56 -15.40 -2.71
N ARG A 165 -14.66 -14.46 -3.00
CA ARG A 165 -13.23 -14.73 -3.20
C ARG A 165 -12.44 -14.30 -1.98
N PRO A 166 -11.48 -15.10 -1.50
CA PRO A 166 -10.76 -14.78 -0.29
C PRO A 166 -10.00 -13.46 -0.39
N VAL A 167 -10.23 -12.60 0.61
CA VAL A 167 -9.53 -11.33 0.80
C VAL A 167 -8.72 -11.41 2.08
N ARG A 168 -7.44 -11.10 2.00
CA ARG A 168 -6.53 -11.07 3.15
C ARG A 168 -5.87 -9.70 3.22
N LEU A 169 -5.99 -9.05 4.38
CA LEU A 169 -5.38 -7.74 4.59
C LEU A 169 -4.26 -7.86 5.61
N MET A 170 -3.14 -7.21 5.30
CA MET A 170 -1.92 -7.36 6.09
C MET A 170 -1.75 -6.22 7.06
N ALA A 171 -1.55 -6.54 8.33
CA ALA A 171 -1.19 -5.60 9.39
C ALA A 171 -0.05 -6.16 10.24
N ASN A 172 0.49 -5.36 11.13
CA ASN A 172 1.42 -5.80 12.17
C ASN A 172 0.79 -5.48 13.53
N ASP A 173 0.74 -6.49 14.40
CA ASP A 173 0.43 -6.32 15.82
C ASP A 173 1.64 -5.65 16.48
N LEU A 174 1.43 -4.46 17.02
CA LEU A 174 2.50 -3.63 17.56
C LEU A 174 3.08 -4.24 18.84
N ASP A 175 2.22 -4.78 19.70
CA ASP A 175 2.63 -5.33 21.00
C ASP A 175 3.22 -6.73 20.87
N ALA A 176 2.68 -7.55 19.98
CA ALA A 176 3.23 -8.89 19.70
C ALA A 176 4.50 -8.84 18.84
N GLY A 177 4.74 -7.76 18.11
CA GLY A 177 5.85 -7.63 17.17
C GLY A 177 5.77 -8.61 15.98
N THR A 178 4.56 -9.00 15.57
CA THR A 178 4.32 -10.01 14.52
C THR A 178 3.42 -9.51 13.42
N ARG A 179 3.61 -10.06 12.22
CA ARG A 179 2.68 -9.89 11.10
C ARG A 179 1.36 -10.60 11.41
N VAL A 180 0.26 -9.97 11.07
CA VAL A 180 -1.09 -10.51 11.20
C VAL A 180 -1.79 -10.50 9.84
N VAL A 181 -2.51 -11.58 9.56
CA VAL A 181 -3.36 -11.74 8.37
C VAL A 181 -4.81 -11.52 8.80
N LEU A 182 -5.34 -10.33 8.52
CA LEU A 182 -6.75 -10.03 8.74
C LEU A 182 -7.59 -10.75 7.67
N GLY A 183 -8.63 -11.46 8.11
CA GLY A 183 -9.43 -12.35 7.26
C GLY A 183 -9.14 -13.84 7.49
N GLU A 184 -8.23 -14.16 8.42
CA GLU A 184 -7.99 -15.49 8.98
C GLU A 184 -8.28 -15.49 10.47
N ALA A 185 -8.50 -16.67 11.06
CA ALA A 185 -8.75 -16.81 12.49
C ALA A 185 -7.60 -16.17 13.32
N PRO A 186 -7.91 -15.38 14.32
CA PRO A 186 -9.24 -15.05 14.85
C PRO A 186 -9.88 -13.78 14.22
N HIS A 187 -9.36 -13.25 13.11
CA HIS A 187 -9.74 -11.96 12.53
C HIS A 187 -10.64 -12.07 11.29
N GLU A 188 -11.25 -13.22 11.04
CA GLU A 188 -12.12 -13.47 9.88
C GLU A 188 -13.36 -12.57 9.86
N HIS A 189 -13.96 -12.29 11.03
CA HIS A 189 -15.15 -11.46 11.16
C HIS A 189 -14.87 -9.96 11.36
N THR A 190 -13.62 -9.55 11.20
CA THR A 190 -13.25 -8.14 11.32
C THR A 190 -13.99 -7.30 10.27
N SER A 191 -14.53 -6.15 10.70
CA SER A 191 -15.11 -5.17 9.79
C SER A 191 -14.11 -4.78 8.71
N VAL A 192 -14.53 -4.85 7.46
CA VAL A 192 -13.69 -4.54 6.28
C VAL A 192 -13.11 -3.13 6.36
N ALA A 193 -13.92 -2.13 6.78
CA ALA A 193 -13.46 -0.76 6.93
C ALA A 193 -12.36 -0.66 8.01
N ARG A 194 -12.55 -1.35 9.15
CA ARG A 194 -11.59 -1.37 10.26
C ARG A 194 -10.30 -2.08 9.87
N ALA A 195 -10.40 -3.22 9.18
CA ALA A 195 -9.25 -3.96 8.66
C ALA A 195 -8.44 -3.13 7.64
N MET A 196 -9.12 -2.42 6.73
CA MET A 196 -8.45 -1.53 5.78
C MET A 196 -7.65 -0.43 6.47
N VAL A 197 -8.21 0.24 7.49
CA VAL A 197 -7.50 1.32 8.18
C VAL A 197 -6.38 0.79 9.05
N ALA A 198 -6.52 -0.37 9.69
CA ALA A 198 -5.42 -1.03 10.41
C ALA A 198 -4.24 -1.33 9.48
N SER A 199 -4.52 -1.85 8.29
CA SER A 199 -3.51 -2.08 7.25
C SER A 199 -2.88 -0.77 6.73
N CYS A 200 -3.64 0.34 6.70
CA CYS A 200 -3.19 1.64 6.20
C CYS A 200 -2.47 2.50 7.25
N ALA A 201 -2.50 2.15 8.52
CA ALA A 201 -1.94 2.95 9.61
C ALA A 201 -0.40 2.99 9.54
N ALA A 202 0.13 3.83 8.66
CA ALA A 202 1.58 3.99 8.49
C ALA A 202 2.19 4.60 9.76
N PRO A 203 3.20 3.95 10.37
CA PRO A 203 3.88 4.45 11.58
C PRO A 203 4.36 5.89 11.41
N VAL A 204 4.47 6.61 12.52
CA VAL A 204 4.87 8.03 12.60
C VAL A 204 3.80 8.99 12.05
N LEU A 205 3.11 8.63 10.96
CA LEU A 205 2.09 9.49 10.36
C LEU A 205 0.72 9.30 11.03
N PHE A 206 0.30 8.06 11.19
CA PHE A 206 -0.97 7.70 11.82
C PHE A 206 -0.76 7.01 13.16
N ALA A 207 -1.65 7.30 14.11
CA ALA A 207 -1.75 6.54 15.34
C ALA A 207 -2.12 5.07 15.04
N PRO A 208 -1.63 4.11 15.83
CA PRO A 208 -2.04 2.73 15.72
C PRO A 208 -3.56 2.58 15.79
N VAL A 209 -4.10 1.58 15.12
CA VAL A 209 -5.53 1.26 15.08
C VAL A 209 -5.81 0.12 16.03
N GLU A 210 -6.67 0.35 17.02
CA GLU A 210 -7.07 -0.68 17.98
C GLU A 210 -8.07 -1.66 17.35
N LEU A 211 -7.79 -2.96 17.41
CA LEU A 211 -8.69 -4.08 17.09
C LEU A 211 -8.70 -5.02 18.29
N ASP A 212 -9.88 -5.28 18.86
CA ASP A 212 -10.06 -6.25 19.97
C ASP A 212 -9.08 -6.04 21.14
N GLY A 213 -8.81 -4.78 21.48
CA GLY A 213 -7.93 -4.38 22.60
C GLY A 213 -6.43 -4.49 22.29
N ARG A 214 -6.03 -4.64 21.04
CA ARG A 214 -4.64 -4.68 20.58
C ARG A 214 -4.40 -3.60 19.54
N ASP A 215 -3.18 -3.07 19.47
CA ASP A 215 -2.78 -2.00 18.57
C ASP A 215 -2.11 -2.52 17.30
N TYR A 216 -2.63 -2.08 16.15
CA TYR A 216 -2.14 -2.49 14.83
C TYR A 216 -1.61 -1.32 14.03
N ILE A 217 -0.52 -1.59 13.32
CA ILE A 217 0.08 -0.67 12.35
C ILE A 217 0.12 -1.31 10.96
N GLY A 218 0.24 -0.48 9.93
CA GLY A 218 0.27 -0.96 8.55
C GLY A 218 1.47 -1.87 8.29
N SER A 219 1.20 -3.00 7.64
CA SER A 219 2.22 -3.83 7.04
C SER A 219 2.52 -3.31 5.63
N ASN A 220 3.79 -3.19 5.28
CA ASN A 220 4.20 -2.85 3.91
C ASN A 220 4.34 -4.12 3.06
N ALA A 221 5.45 -4.25 2.31
CA ALA A 221 5.72 -5.42 1.49
C ALA A 221 6.07 -6.68 2.31
N GLY A 222 6.20 -6.58 3.64
CA GLY A 222 6.70 -7.68 4.45
C GLY A 222 8.09 -8.14 3.98
N GLU A 223 8.36 -9.44 4.10
CA GLU A 223 9.63 -10.03 3.65
C GLU A 223 9.58 -10.50 2.19
N MET A 224 8.39 -10.79 1.67
CA MET A 224 8.22 -11.42 0.35
C MET A 224 6.95 -10.99 -0.39
N GLY A 225 6.49 -9.77 -0.17
CA GLY A 225 5.30 -9.26 -0.86
C GLY A 225 4.00 -10.03 -0.55
N HIS A 226 3.97 -10.74 0.59
CA HIS A 226 2.83 -11.53 1.05
C HIS A 226 2.37 -12.63 0.07
N VAL A 227 3.27 -13.09 -0.82
CA VAL A 227 2.97 -14.15 -1.78
C VAL A 227 2.69 -15.50 -1.11
N ASP A 228 3.26 -15.72 0.07
CA ASP A 228 3.00 -16.87 0.93
C ASP A 228 1.51 -17.01 1.27
N VAL A 229 0.84 -15.90 1.54
CA VAL A 229 -0.60 -15.88 1.83
C VAL A 229 -1.41 -16.24 0.58
N ALA A 230 -1.07 -15.69 -0.59
CA ALA A 230 -1.74 -16.04 -1.84
C ALA A 230 -1.53 -17.50 -2.24
N ALA A 231 -0.32 -18.03 -2.02
CA ALA A 231 -0.01 -19.44 -2.28
C ALA A 231 -0.79 -20.37 -1.34
N GLN A 232 -0.91 -20.04 -0.05
CA GLN A 232 -1.74 -20.80 0.92
C GLN A 232 -3.22 -20.84 0.51
N LEU A 233 -3.70 -19.81 -0.22
CA LEU A 233 -5.05 -19.81 -0.81
C LEU A 233 -5.15 -20.63 -2.12
N GLY A 234 -4.07 -21.31 -2.50
CA GLY A 234 -4.02 -22.21 -3.65
C GLY A 234 -3.72 -21.54 -4.99
N CYS A 235 -3.20 -20.31 -4.99
CA CYS A 235 -2.81 -19.63 -6.23
C CYS A 235 -1.52 -20.22 -6.80
N ALA A 236 -1.56 -20.69 -8.04
CA ALA A 236 -0.39 -21.15 -8.78
C ALA A 236 0.39 -20.00 -9.46
N HIS A 237 -0.28 -18.88 -9.68
CA HIS A 237 0.32 -17.63 -10.15
C HIS A 237 -0.03 -16.48 -9.21
N VAL A 238 0.93 -15.60 -8.91
CA VAL A 238 0.70 -14.43 -8.07
C VAL A 238 1.26 -13.19 -8.75
N LEU A 239 0.36 -12.24 -9.06
CA LEU A 239 0.76 -10.88 -9.46
C LEU A 239 1.08 -10.08 -8.22
N VAL A 240 2.27 -9.53 -8.13
CA VAL A 240 2.72 -8.68 -7.01
C VAL A 240 2.88 -7.26 -7.53
N LEU A 241 2.03 -6.34 -7.06
CA LEU A 241 2.16 -4.92 -7.39
C LEU A 241 2.92 -4.21 -6.28
N ASN A 242 4.15 -3.78 -6.56
CA ASN A 242 4.97 -3.03 -5.61
C ASN A 242 5.25 -1.60 -6.09
N PRO A 243 4.48 -0.61 -5.65
CA PRO A 243 4.73 0.79 -5.99
C PRO A 243 5.87 1.43 -5.18
N GLN A 244 6.46 0.72 -4.22
CA GLN A 244 7.42 1.26 -3.24
C GLN A 244 8.88 0.92 -3.56
N VAL A 245 9.33 1.23 -4.76
CA VAL A 245 10.77 1.11 -5.08
C VAL A 245 11.57 2.31 -4.54
N PRO A 246 12.86 2.14 -4.18
CA PRO A 246 13.73 3.25 -3.78
C PRO A 246 13.90 4.28 -4.90
N ILE A 247 13.83 5.54 -4.50
CA ILE A 247 14.03 6.66 -5.42
C ILE A 247 15.52 6.76 -5.77
N ARG A 248 15.85 6.77 -7.05
CA ARG A 248 17.21 7.03 -7.55
C ARG A 248 17.30 8.45 -8.08
N VAL A 249 18.10 9.29 -7.42
CA VAL A 249 18.39 10.65 -7.86
C VAL A 249 19.75 10.61 -8.58
N GLY A 250 19.72 10.67 -9.89
CA GLY A 250 20.97 10.71 -10.68
C GLY A 250 21.72 12.04 -10.47
N PRO A 251 23.06 12.06 -10.71
CA PRO A 251 23.87 13.27 -10.56
C PRO A 251 23.39 14.44 -11.41
N ASP A 252 22.76 14.16 -12.55
CA ASP A 252 22.29 15.18 -13.52
C ASP A 252 20.80 15.55 -13.33
N SER A 253 20.13 15.05 -12.30
CA SER A 253 18.74 15.34 -12.07
C SER A 253 18.55 16.73 -11.46
N SER A 254 18.73 17.77 -12.27
CA SER A 254 18.50 19.18 -11.90
C SER A 254 17.05 19.48 -11.46
N ARG A 255 16.12 18.57 -11.75
CA ARG A 255 14.69 18.70 -11.40
C ARG A 255 14.32 18.10 -10.05
N VAL A 256 15.14 17.24 -9.46
CA VAL A 256 14.84 16.57 -8.18
C VAL A 256 15.75 17.11 -7.10
N GLN A 257 15.19 17.86 -6.16
CA GLN A 257 15.93 18.29 -4.96
C GLN A 257 16.47 17.07 -4.21
N ARG A 258 17.67 17.20 -3.62
CA ARG A 258 18.24 16.16 -2.76
C ARG A 258 17.24 15.79 -1.67
N LEU A 259 17.00 14.49 -1.46
CA LEU A 259 15.97 13.99 -0.54
C LEU A 259 16.09 14.58 0.88
N ARG A 260 17.33 14.82 1.36
CA ARG A 260 17.55 15.47 2.67
C ARG A 260 16.91 16.87 2.77
N GLN A 261 16.78 17.58 1.66
CA GLN A 261 16.19 18.93 1.62
C GLN A 261 14.66 18.91 1.66
N ARG A 262 14.06 17.75 1.43
CA ARG A 262 12.61 17.54 1.47
C ARG A 262 12.08 17.21 2.88
N GLY A 263 12.97 17.06 3.87
CA GLY A 263 12.64 16.89 5.27
C GLY A 263 12.49 15.44 5.74
N LEU A 264 12.16 15.29 7.02
CA LEU A 264 12.20 14.03 7.77
C LEU A 264 11.38 12.90 7.12
N LEU A 265 10.14 13.19 6.69
CA LEU A 265 9.26 12.17 6.12
C LEU A 265 9.80 11.57 4.82
N TRP A 266 10.52 12.37 4.01
CA TRP A 266 11.16 11.87 2.80
C TRP A 266 12.35 10.98 3.09
N VAL A 267 13.18 11.37 4.08
CA VAL A 267 14.32 10.56 4.52
C VAL A 267 13.81 9.25 5.11
N TYR A 268 12.81 9.31 5.98
CA TYR A 268 12.16 8.11 6.56
C TYR A 268 11.59 7.20 5.48
N SER A 269 10.78 7.75 4.55
CA SER A 269 10.19 6.99 3.46
C SER A 269 11.24 6.32 2.57
N GLN A 270 12.32 7.02 2.24
CA GLN A 270 13.39 6.47 1.43
C GLN A 270 14.17 5.36 2.16
N SER A 271 14.50 5.57 3.44
CA SER A 271 15.17 4.55 4.25
C SER A 271 14.33 3.27 4.32
N TRP A 272 13.03 3.43 4.52
CA TRP A 272 12.09 2.33 4.54
C TRP A 272 12.04 1.58 3.19
N ARG A 273 11.95 2.32 2.07
CA ARG A 273 11.95 1.75 0.71
C ARG A 273 13.21 0.92 0.44
N ILE A 274 14.39 1.42 0.83
CA ILE A 274 15.66 0.72 0.65
C ILE A 274 15.67 -0.62 1.40
N VAL A 275 15.28 -0.61 2.68
CA VAL A 275 15.25 -1.83 3.51
C VAL A 275 14.20 -2.81 2.98
N THR A 276 13.02 -2.32 2.63
CA THR A 276 11.91 -3.16 2.15
C THR A 276 12.23 -3.79 0.80
N GLU A 277 12.82 -3.05 -0.16
CA GLU A 277 13.19 -3.60 -1.47
C GLU A 277 14.16 -4.77 -1.32
N SER A 278 15.23 -4.58 -0.52
CA SER A 278 16.21 -5.65 -0.32
C SER A 278 15.59 -6.92 0.26
N ARG A 279 14.72 -6.78 1.26
CA ARG A 279 14.01 -7.91 1.87
C ARG A 279 13.03 -8.56 0.90
N LEU A 280 12.26 -7.75 0.18
CA LEU A 280 11.28 -8.23 -0.78
C LEU A 280 11.92 -9.09 -1.87
N LEU A 281 12.95 -8.58 -2.54
CA LEU A 281 13.62 -9.31 -3.62
C LEU A 281 14.25 -10.63 -3.15
N GLN A 282 14.93 -10.59 -1.99
CA GLN A 282 15.50 -11.81 -1.39
C GLN A 282 14.41 -12.79 -0.93
N GLY A 283 13.31 -12.28 -0.40
CA GLY A 283 12.17 -13.09 0.04
C GLY A 283 11.47 -13.77 -1.13
N LEU A 284 11.21 -13.04 -2.21
CA LEU A 284 10.62 -13.60 -3.45
C LEU A 284 11.53 -14.68 -4.06
N GLU A 285 12.85 -14.43 -4.11
CA GLU A 285 13.79 -15.43 -4.61
C GLU A 285 13.82 -16.70 -3.75
N ARG A 286 13.84 -16.55 -2.41
CA ARG A 286 13.76 -17.70 -1.49
C ARG A 286 12.47 -18.46 -1.62
N PHE A 287 11.35 -17.74 -1.72
CA PHE A 287 10.04 -18.33 -1.88
C PHE A 287 9.93 -19.10 -3.20
N ALA A 288 10.34 -18.52 -4.33
CA ALA A 288 10.32 -19.18 -5.63
C ALA A 288 11.18 -20.47 -5.67
N LYS A 289 12.31 -20.48 -4.94
CA LYS A 289 13.14 -21.70 -4.80
C LYS A 289 12.48 -22.78 -3.95
N ALA A 290 11.76 -22.39 -2.90
CA ALA A 290 11.06 -23.32 -2.00
C ALA A 290 9.74 -23.82 -2.59
N HIS A 291 9.09 -23.04 -3.46
CA HIS A 291 7.78 -23.26 -4.05
C HIS A 291 7.84 -23.11 -5.57
N PRO A 292 8.55 -24.01 -6.30
CA PRO A 292 8.68 -23.93 -7.75
C PRO A 292 7.35 -24.10 -8.50
N GLU A 293 6.32 -24.60 -7.83
CA GLU A 293 4.96 -24.74 -8.34
C GLU A 293 4.19 -23.41 -8.39
N VAL A 294 4.71 -22.34 -7.73
CA VAL A 294 4.08 -21.02 -7.68
C VAL A 294 4.89 -20.03 -8.52
N ALA A 295 4.31 -19.55 -9.59
CA ALA A 295 4.93 -18.53 -10.43
C ALA A 295 4.64 -17.11 -9.92
N LEU A 296 5.70 -16.33 -9.68
CA LEU A 296 5.62 -14.97 -9.16
C LEU A 296 5.87 -13.94 -10.27
N HIS A 297 5.00 -12.93 -10.35
CA HIS A 297 5.07 -11.87 -11.36
C HIS A 297 5.11 -10.51 -10.68
N LEU A 298 6.33 -9.98 -10.47
CA LEU A 298 6.54 -8.68 -9.82
C LEU A 298 6.38 -7.53 -10.83
N ILE A 299 5.53 -6.57 -10.50
CA ILE A 299 5.28 -5.36 -11.27
C ILE A 299 5.63 -4.15 -10.41
N GLU A 300 6.59 -3.36 -10.88
CA GLU A 300 7.15 -2.21 -10.18
C GLU A 300 7.27 -1.01 -11.11
N PRO A 301 7.27 0.23 -10.60
CA PRO A 301 7.70 1.39 -11.37
C PRO A 301 9.15 1.23 -11.82
N GLU A 302 9.47 1.72 -13.01
CA GLU A 302 10.85 1.81 -13.44
C GLU A 302 11.67 2.69 -12.47
N ARG A 303 12.94 2.35 -12.27
CA ARG A 303 13.77 3.00 -11.24
C ARG A 303 14.15 4.45 -11.59
N ASP A 304 13.97 4.86 -12.82
CA ASP A 304 14.13 6.22 -13.35
C ASP A 304 12.80 6.96 -13.51
N ASP A 305 11.70 6.37 -13.06
CA ASP A 305 10.37 6.99 -13.10
C ASP A 305 10.32 8.26 -12.24
N THR A 306 10.56 9.41 -12.90
CA THR A 306 10.53 10.71 -12.24
C THR A 306 9.11 11.12 -11.82
N THR A 307 8.07 10.67 -12.54
CA THR A 307 6.68 11.00 -12.23
C THR A 307 6.28 10.44 -10.87
N MET A 308 6.57 9.15 -10.65
CA MET A 308 6.24 8.50 -9.38
C MET A 308 6.99 9.08 -8.18
N PHE A 309 8.22 9.58 -8.38
CA PHE A 309 9.14 9.96 -7.32
C PHE A 309 9.21 11.46 -7.03
N THR A 310 8.61 12.31 -7.85
CA THR A 310 8.53 13.75 -7.57
C THR A 310 7.47 14.12 -6.55
N HIS A 311 6.50 13.24 -6.33
CA HIS A 311 5.35 13.48 -5.47
C HIS A 311 5.45 12.79 -4.10
N SER A 312 4.96 13.47 -3.06
CA SER A 312 4.81 12.87 -1.73
C SER A 312 3.82 11.70 -1.79
N PRO A 313 4.04 10.61 -1.01
CA PRO A 313 3.10 9.49 -0.93
C PRO A 313 1.65 9.86 -0.60
N MET A 314 1.43 11.04 -0.01
CA MET A 314 0.10 11.56 0.35
C MET A 314 -0.43 12.62 -0.65
N ASN A 315 0.24 12.81 -1.80
CA ASN A 315 -0.15 13.85 -2.75
C ASN A 315 -1.29 13.41 -3.67
N PHE A 316 -2.52 13.66 -3.25
CA PHE A 316 -3.70 13.38 -4.07
C PHE A 316 -3.81 14.28 -5.33
N ALA A 317 -3.17 15.44 -5.35
CA ALA A 317 -3.21 16.34 -6.51
C ALA A 317 -2.47 15.74 -7.73
N ALA A 318 -1.45 14.92 -7.50
CA ALA A 318 -0.69 14.24 -8.55
C ALA A 318 -1.44 13.02 -9.18
N ARG A 319 -2.65 12.72 -8.73
CA ARG A 319 -3.36 11.49 -9.12
C ARG A 319 -3.45 11.27 -10.63
N ARG A 320 -3.82 12.31 -11.40
CA ARG A 320 -3.96 12.20 -12.86
C ARG A 320 -2.65 11.82 -13.52
N GLU A 321 -1.59 12.55 -13.18
CA GLU A 321 -0.26 12.33 -13.76
C GLU A 321 0.24 10.91 -13.49
N ILE A 322 0.12 10.42 -12.26
CA ILE A 322 0.58 9.09 -11.88
C ILE A 322 -0.28 7.99 -12.52
N LEU A 323 -1.61 8.17 -12.51
CA LEU A 323 -2.53 7.22 -13.14
C LEU A 323 -2.26 7.05 -14.63
N GLU A 324 -2.19 8.16 -15.35
CA GLU A 324 -2.00 8.18 -16.80
C GLU A 324 -0.59 7.67 -17.19
N ASP A 325 0.45 8.00 -16.42
CA ASP A 325 1.80 7.50 -16.68
C ASP A 325 1.93 6.00 -16.43
N ALA A 326 1.43 5.49 -15.30
CA ALA A 326 1.43 4.07 -14.98
C ALA A 326 0.64 3.25 -16.04
N TYR A 327 -0.53 3.73 -16.42
CA TYR A 327 -1.33 3.13 -17.48
C TYR A 327 -0.58 3.09 -18.81
N ARG A 328 -0.01 4.22 -19.25
CA ARG A 328 0.72 4.33 -20.51
C ARG A 328 1.95 3.42 -20.55
N ARG A 329 2.77 3.43 -19.48
CA ARG A 329 3.98 2.58 -19.40
C ARG A 329 3.62 1.10 -19.44
N THR A 330 2.61 0.69 -18.68
CA THR A 330 2.14 -0.71 -18.68
C THR A 330 1.62 -1.12 -20.06
N THR A 331 0.86 -0.25 -20.73
CA THR A 331 0.39 -0.49 -22.10
C THR A 331 1.56 -0.68 -23.07
N LEU A 332 2.58 0.18 -23.01
CA LEU A 332 3.78 0.07 -23.84
C LEU A 332 4.56 -1.22 -23.56
N ALA A 333 4.70 -1.58 -22.28
CA ALA A 333 5.35 -2.83 -21.88
C ALA A 333 4.64 -4.06 -22.45
N LEU A 334 3.32 -4.07 -22.43
CA LEU A 334 2.53 -5.19 -22.98
C LEU A 334 2.54 -5.27 -24.51
N ARG A 335 2.61 -4.12 -25.17
CA ARG A 335 2.72 -4.07 -26.65
C ARG A 335 4.10 -4.49 -27.15
N ASN A 336 5.12 -4.45 -26.32
CA ASN A 336 6.47 -4.93 -26.67
C ASN A 336 6.58 -6.44 -26.47
N PRO A 337 6.70 -7.26 -27.54
CA PRO A 337 6.78 -8.73 -27.44
C PRO A 337 7.98 -9.24 -26.62
N GLN A 338 9.03 -8.43 -26.52
CA GLN A 338 10.25 -8.80 -25.79
C GLN A 338 10.23 -8.33 -24.31
N HIS A 339 9.15 -7.68 -23.88
CA HIS A 339 9.11 -7.14 -22.51
C HIS A 339 8.84 -8.27 -21.49
N PRO A 340 9.61 -8.35 -20.38
CA PRO A 340 9.47 -9.42 -19.39
C PRO A 340 8.06 -9.55 -18.81
N LEU A 341 7.35 -8.44 -18.62
CA LEU A 341 5.98 -8.41 -18.11
C LEU A 341 5.02 -9.16 -19.04
N ARG A 342 5.13 -8.94 -20.36
CA ARG A 342 4.31 -9.64 -21.35
C ARG A 342 4.56 -11.15 -21.30
N ALA A 343 5.83 -11.56 -21.35
CA ALA A 343 6.22 -12.98 -21.28
C ALA A 343 5.72 -13.64 -19.99
N ALA A 344 5.79 -12.94 -18.87
CA ALA A 344 5.31 -13.41 -17.56
C ALA A 344 3.79 -13.64 -17.55
N LEU A 345 3.01 -12.74 -18.14
CA LEU A 345 1.55 -12.87 -18.21
C LEU A 345 1.11 -13.93 -19.22
N GLU A 346 1.79 -14.06 -20.34
CA GLU A 346 1.55 -15.14 -21.31
C GLU A 346 1.86 -16.52 -20.70
N ALA A 347 2.91 -16.63 -19.90
CA ALA A 347 3.22 -17.85 -19.12
C ALA A 347 2.13 -18.16 -18.07
N ALA A 348 1.43 -17.14 -17.55
CA ALA A 348 0.26 -17.28 -16.68
C ALA A 348 -1.04 -17.56 -17.46
N GLY A 349 -0.95 -17.86 -18.75
CA GLY A 349 -2.10 -18.16 -19.62
C GLY A 349 -2.93 -16.95 -20.01
N ARG A 350 -2.38 -15.73 -19.86
CA ARG A 350 -3.06 -14.47 -20.21
C ARG A 350 -2.55 -13.96 -21.55
N GLN A 351 -3.42 -13.89 -22.55
CA GLN A 351 -3.06 -13.44 -23.90
C GLN A 351 -3.17 -11.91 -24.01
N VAL A 352 -2.17 -11.29 -24.62
CA VAL A 352 -2.21 -9.88 -24.97
C VAL A 352 -3.03 -9.71 -26.22
N ARG A 353 -4.02 -8.82 -26.21
CA ARG A 353 -4.83 -8.47 -27.37
C ARG A 353 -3.92 -7.99 -28.50
N GLU A 354 -4.05 -8.58 -29.66
CA GLU A 354 -3.42 -8.05 -30.85
C GLU A 354 -4.02 -6.67 -31.14
N SER A 355 -3.17 -5.66 -31.25
CA SER A 355 -3.62 -4.36 -31.74
C SER A 355 -4.20 -4.61 -33.14
N GLN A 356 -5.50 -4.39 -33.31
CA GLN A 356 -6.05 -4.23 -34.68
C GLN A 356 -5.21 -3.12 -35.31
N GLY A 357 -4.34 -3.52 -36.23
CA GLY A 357 -3.45 -2.61 -36.91
C GLY A 357 -4.24 -1.43 -37.43
N ASP A 358 -3.71 -0.22 -37.27
CA ASP A 358 -4.11 0.94 -38.06
C ASP A 358 -3.99 0.56 -39.55
N ALA A 359 -5.04 -0.08 -40.05
CA ALA A 359 -5.27 -0.23 -41.47
C ALA A 359 -5.98 1.04 -41.95
N GLY A 360 -5.20 2.01 -42.38
CA GLY A 360 -5.74 3.23 -42.97
C GLY A 360 -4.69 4.32 -43.07
#